data_5e5739114ddb57a03fbfc96edf6a99f1
#
_entry.id   5e5739114ddb57a03fbfc96edf6a99f1
#
_cell.length_a   1.000
_cell.length_b   1.000
_cell.length_c   1.000
_cell.angle_alpha   90.00
_cell.angle_beta   90.00
_cell.angle_gamma   90.00
#
_symmetry.space_group_name_H-M   'P 1'
#
loop_
_entity.id
_entity.type
_entity.pdbx_description
1 polymer ?
#
loop_
_entity_poly.entity_id
_entity_poly.type
_entity_poly.pdbx_seq_one_letter_code
_entity_poly.pdbx_strand_id
1 'polypeptide(L)'
;MKTLSPELARAVDMLRRARIDASDGLPEALFLLVSGLMPVPNVDLLVTDEAGRILLSRRNDPFFEESWHIPGGCLRYGESPEERIRKTALAELGCEVSFNPVPLAVRSVRRGRNESLPFPAERGHNLALLYACRPPSGFTPDNRGRTERDNGFLRWFHTLPADFMNIQHVYDDVLSPWIRTSR
;
A
#
# COMPACT_ATOMS: atom_id res chain seq x y z
N MET A 1 2.93 -31.40 10.26
CA MET A 1 2.01 -30.76 9.30
C MET A 1 0.58 -31.00 9.75
N LYS A 2 -0.29 -29.94 9.70
CA LYS A 2 -1.72 -30.11 10.00
C LYS A 2 -2.38 -30.84 8.83
N THR A 3 -3.19 -31.87 9.10
CA THR A 3 -3.97 -32.58 8.12
C THR A 3 -5.18 -31.74 7.70
N LEU A 4 -5.46 -31.69 6.39
CA LEU A 4 -6.63 -30.99 5.85
C LEU A 4 -7.90 -31.84 6.09
N SER A 5 -9.04 -31.18 6.34
CA SER A 5 -10.33 -31.89 6.24
C SER A 5 -10.60 -32.28 4.77
N PRO A 6 -11.45 -33.30 4.53
CA PRO A 6 -11.80 -33.71 3.16
C PRO A 6 -12.41 -32.57 2.32
N GLU A 7 -13.20 -31.67 2.93
CA GLU A 7 -13.79 -30.49 2.29
C GLU A 7 -12.73 -29.50 1.86
N LEU A 8 -11.77 -29.19 2.76
CA LEU A 8 -10.70 -28.28 2.47
C LEU A 8 -9.75 -28.83 1.43
N ALA A 9 -9.46 -30.13 1.44
CA ALA A 9 -8.69 -30.80 0.41
C ALA A 9 -9.33 -30.67 -0.97
N ARG A 10 -10.66 -30.86 -1.08
CA ARG A 10 -11.41 -30.64 -2.33
C ARG A 10 -11.34 -29.19 -2.81
N ALA A 11 -11.51 -28.22 -1.90
CA ALA A 11 -11.42 -26.80 -2.26
C ALA A 11 -10.03 -26.43 -2.80
N VAL A 12 -8.96 -26.93 -2.17
CA VAL A 12 -7.58 -26.72 -2.64
C VAL A 12 -7.37 -27.34 -4.02
N ASP A 13 -7.91 -28.54 -4.27
CA ASP A 13 -7.80 -29.19 -5.59
C ASP A 13 -8.56 -28.42 -6.67
N MET A 14 -9.74 -27.91 -6.36
CA MET A 14 -10.51 -27.05 -7.29
C MET A 14 -9.72 -25.77 -7.64
N LEU A 15 -9.13 -25.08 -6.66
CA LEU A 15 -8.32 -23.88 -6.89
C LEU A 15 -7.08 -24.19 -7.75
N ARG A 16 -6.41 -25.31 -7.53
CA ARG A 16 -5.28 -25.77 -8.36
C ARG A 16 -5.67 -26.01 -9.80
N ARG A 17 -6.85 -26.63 -10.04
CA ARG A 17 -7.37 -26.89 -11.39
C ARG A 17 -7.83 -25.61 -12.11
N ALA A 18 -8.21 -24.59 -11.38
CA ALA A 18 -8.66 -23.32 -11.95
C ALA A 18 -7.53 -22.55 -12.69
N ARG A 19 -6.25 -22.91 -12.49
CA ARG A 19 -5.07 -22.31 -13.16
C ARG A 19 -5.09 -20.79 -13.13
N ILE A 20 -5.31 -20.23 -11.94
CA ILE A 20 -5.41 -18.77 -11.75
C ILE A 20 -4.06 -18.15 -12.08
N ASP A 21 -4.04 -17.22 -13.04
CA ASP A 21 -2.87 -16.37 -13.27
C ASP A 21 -2.85 -15.27 -12.22
N ALA A 22 -1.86 -15.30 -11.35
CA ALA A 22 -1.69 -14.34 -10.27
C ALA A 22 -0.71 -13.21 -10.62
N SER A 23 -0.12 -13.21 -11.82
CA SER A 23 0.88 -12.20 -12.25
C SER A 23 0.27 -10.81 -12.36
N ASP A 24 -1.01 -10.73 -12.73
CA ASP A 24 -1.79 -9.49 -12.82
C ASP A 24 -2.62 -9.19 -11.56
N GLY A 25 -2.44 -10.01 -10.52
CA GLY A 25 -3.16 -9.97 -9.26
C GLY A 25 -4.21 -11.05 -9.18
N LEU A 26 -4.76 -11.23 -7.98
CA LEU A 26 -5.82 -12.20 -7.73
C LEU A 26 -7.19 -11.56 -7.88
N PRO A 27 -8.22 -12.33 -8.28
CA PRO A 27 -9.61 -11.92 -8.08
C PRO A 27 -9.84 -11.50 -6.62
N GLU A 28 -10.63 -10.45 -6.40
CA GLU A 28 -10.78 -9.82 -5.07
C GLU A 28 -11.10 -10.82 -3.95
N ALA A 29 -12.06 -11.72 -4.17
CA ALA A 29 -12.44 -12.72 -3.17
C ALA A 29 -11.27 -13.65 -2.78
N LEU A 30 -10.42 -14.03 -3.75
CA LEU A 30 -9.23 -14.82 -3.48
C LEU A 30 -8.14 -14.00 -2.80
N PHE A 31 -7.96 -12.74 -3.18
CA PHE A 31 -7.03 -11.84 -2.52
C PHE A 31 -7.39 -11.66 -1.05
N LEU A 32 -8.66 -11.43 -0.75
CA LEU A 32 -9.16 -11.29 0.62
C LEU A 32 -8.92 -12.58 1.42
N LEU A 33 -9.27 -13.73 0.86
CA LEU A 33 -9.01 -15.03 1.51
C LEU A 33 -7.52 -15.22 1.83
N VAL A 34 -6.65 -15.03 0.85
CA VAL A 34 -5.19 -15.19 1.01
C VAL A 34 -4.65 -14.21 2.05
N SER A 35 -5.11 -12.95 2.04
CA SER A 35 -4.68 -11.92 2.97
C SER A 35 -5.09 -12.19 4.42
N GLY A 36 -6.08 -13.04 4.64
CA GLY A 36 -6.46 -13.55 5.97
C GLY A 36 -5.63 -14.76 6.44
N LEU A 37 -4.91 -15.41 5.52
CA LEU A 37 -4.14 -16.62 5.81
C LEU A 37 -2.64 -16.37 5.96
N MET A 38 -2.11 -15.29 5.38
CA MET A 38 -0.68 -14.97 5.39
C MET A 38 -0.45 -13.45 5.31
N PRO A 39 0.74 -12.96 5.76
CA PRO A 39 1.10 -11.57 5.54
C PRO A 39 1.19 -11.24 4.05
N VAL A 40 0.61 -10.09 3.65
CA VAL A 40 0.70 -9.60 2.28
C VAL A 40 1.88 -8.63 2.17
N PRO A 41 2.90 -8.90 1.36
CA PRO A 41 3.98 -7.95 1.09
C PRO A 41 3.45 -6.74 0.33
N ASN A 42 3.84 -5.54 0.78
CA ASN A 42 3.44 -4.27 0.18
C ASN A 42 4.65 -3.35 0.03
N VAL A 43 4.77 -2.62 -1.08
CA VAL A 43 5.71 -1.52 -1.22
C VAL A 43 4.99 -0.19 -0.99
N ASP A 44 5.60 0.69 -0.19
CA ASP A 44 5.13 2.05 0.05
C ASP A 44 6.20 3.02 -0.48
N LEU A 45 5.77 4.02 -1.25
CA LEU A 45 6.64 4.95 -1.95
C LEU A 45 6.70 6.28 -1.20
N LEU A 46 7.74 6.50 -0.39
CA LEU A 46 8.01 7.80 0.22
C LEU A 46 8.55 8.75 -0.85
N VAL A 47 7.64 9.38 -1.57
CA VAL A 47 7.96 10.31 -2.65
C VAL A 47 8.17 11.70 -2.08
N THR A 48 9.37 12.26 -2.29
CA THR A 48 9.70 13.61 -1.84
C THR A 48 10.25 14.46 -2.98
N ASP A 49 9.95 15.77 -2.97
CA ASP A 49 10.46 16.71 -3.94
C ASP A 49 11.72 17.46 -3.45
N GLU A 50 12.21 18.40 -4.29
CA GLU A 50 13.40 19.20 -3.99
C GLU A 50 13.15 20.20 -2.84
N ALA A 51 11.89 20.58 -2.59
CA ALA A 51 11.51 21.43 -1.46
C ALA A 51 11.31 20.63 -0.16
N GLY A 52 11.56 19.33 -0.16
CA GLY A 52 11.40 18.44 0.99
C GLY A 52 9.93 18.16 1.35
N ARG A 53 8.99 18.39 0.41
CA ARG A 53 7.58 18.02 0.60
C ARG A 53 7.40 16.53 0.35
N ILE A 54 6.43 15.94 1.03
CA ILE A 54 5.99 14.56 0.82
C ILE A 54 4.75 14.53 -0.08
N LEU A 55 4.71 13.62 -1.04
CA LEU A 55 3.53 13.38 -1.88
C LEU A 55 2.65 12.34 -1.22
N LEU A 56 1.39 12.69 -1.00
CA LEU A 56 0.37 11.77 -0.49
C LEU A 56 -0.76 11.63 -1.49
N SER A 57 -1.40 10.47 -1.45
CA SER A 57 -2.58 10.12 -2.22
C SER A 57 -3.81 10.12 -1.32
N ARG A 58 -4.93 10.65 -1.83
CA ARG A 58 -6.22 10.56 -1.13
C ARG A 58 -6.77 9.14 -1.25
N ARG A 59 -7.24 8.61 -0.15
CA ARG A 59 -7.94 7.35 -0.09
C ARG A 59 -9.37 7.56 0.33
N ASN A 60 -10.27 7.09 -0.49
CA ASN A 60 -11.71 7.10 -0.25
C ASN A 60 -12.29 5.84 -0.90
N ASP A 61 -12.16 4.71 -0.22
CA ASP A 61 -12.66 3.41 -0.68
C ASP A 61 -13.32 2.64 0.50
N PRO A 62 -14.15 1.62 0.23
CA PRO A 62 -14.89 0.92 1.28
C PRO A 62 -14.02 0.12 2.26
N PHE A 63 -12.71 0.01 2.03
CA PHE A 63 -11.81 -0.80 2.84
C PHE A 63 -11.03 0.01 3.87
N PHE A 64 -10.95 1.34 3.70
CA PHE A 64 -10.18 2.22 4.57
C PHE A 64 -10.95 3.51 4.86
N GLU A 65 -10.66 4.12 6.01
CA GLU A 65 -11.15 5.45 6.32
C GLU A 65 -10.70 6.45 5.26
N GLU A 66 -11.55 7.46 5.01
CA GLU A 66 -11.16 8.58 4.18
C GLU A 66 -9.94 9.26 4.80
N SER A 67 -8.79 9.18 4.11
CA SER A 67 -7.49 9.57 4.67
C SER A 67 -6.49 9.93 3.57
N TRP A 68 -5.41 10.60 3.97
CA TRP A 68 -4.21 10.73 3.15
C TRP A 68 -3.24 9.60 3.46
N HIS A 69 -2.66 9.01 2.43
CA HIS A 69 -1.72 7.91 2.62
C HIS A 69 -0.50 8.02 1.69
N ILE A 70 0.58 7.36 2.07
CA ILE A 70 1.74 7.15 1.20
C ILE A 70 1.30 6.21 0.07
N PRO A 71 1.51 6.58 -1.22
CA PRO A 71 1.22 5.71 -2.35
C PRO A 71 1.89 4.35 -2.21
N GLY A 72 1.18 3.27 -2.57
CA GLY A 72 1.73 1.94 -2.38
C GLY A 72 0.95 0.85 -3.11
N GLY A 73 1.53 -0.36 -3.15
CA GLY A 73 0.90 -1.49 -3.81
C GLY A 73 1.40 -2.83 -3.33
N CYS A 74 0.51 -3.81 -3.27
CA CYS A 74 0.86 -5.18 -2.92
C CYS A 74 1.71 -5.81 -4.02
N LEU A 75 2.79 -6.54 -3.62
CA LEU A 75 3.55 -7.36 -4.54
C LEU A 75 2.66 -8.46 -5.13
N ARG A 76 2.80 -8.68 -6.42
CA ARG A 76 2.13 -9.77 -7.13
C ARG A 76 3.05 -10.96 -7.27
N TYR A 77 2.46 -12.10 -7.61
CA TYR A 77 3.24 -13.31 -7.83
C TYR A 77 4.29 -13.12 -8.94
N GLY A 78 5.53 -13.46 -8.64
CA GLY A 78 6.65 -13.36 -9.58
C GLY A 78 7.28 -11.98 -9.71
N GLU A 79 6.77 -10.95 -9.02
CA GLU A 79 7.36 -9.60 -9.05
C GLU A 79 8.48 -9.43 -8.03
N SER A 80 9.50 -8.68 -8.41
CA SER A 80 10.44 -8.10 -7.45
C SER A 80 9.88 -6.80 -6.83
N PRO A 81 10.38 -6.38 -5.66
CA PRO A 81 10.02 -5.08 -5.09
C PRO A 81 10.25 -3.91 -6.06
N GLU A 82 11.35 -3.93 -6.83
CA GLU A 82 11.70 -2.89 -7.80
C GLU A 82 10.69 -2.81 -8.95
N GLU A 83 10.23 -3.96 -9.44
CA GLU A 83 9.18 -4.01 -10.46
C GLU A 83 7.86 -3.46 -9.92
N ARG A 84 7.51 -3.80 -8.66
CA ARG A 84 6.30 -3.27 -8.04
C ARG A 84 6.40 -1.77 -7.81
N ILE A 85 7.53 -1.24 -7.37
CA ILE A 85 7.77 0.22 -7.23
C ILE A 85 7.48 0.92 -8.56
N ARG A 86 8.08 0.46 -9.66
CA ARG A 86 7.87 1.08 -10.99
C ARG A 86 6.41 1.03 -11.43
N LYS A 87 5.77 -0.14 -11.30
CA LYS A 87 4.34 -0.32 -11.66
C LYS A 87 3.43 0.55 -10.78
N THR A 88 3.70 0.63 -9.48
CA THR A 88 2.93 1.47 -8.55
C THR A 88 3.12 2.96 -8.89
N ALA A 89 4.35 3.41 -9.14
CA ALA A 89 4.62 4.78 -9.52
C ALA A 89 3.88 5.17 -10.81
N LEU A 90 3.94 4.34 -11.84
CA LEU A 90 3.22 4.59 -13.10
C LEU A 90 1.69 4.60 -12.90
N ALA A 91 1.15 3.68 -12.09
CA ALA A 91 -0.28 3.57 -11.88
C ALA A 91 -0.84 4.72 -11.02
N GLU A 92 -0.16 5.07 -9.92
CA GLU A 92 -0.64 6.05 -8.96
C GLU A 92 -0.16 7.47 -9.26
N LEU A 93 1.10 7.64 -9.66
CA LEU A 93 1.68 8.97 -9.89
C LEU A 93 1.64 9.39 -11.36
N GLY A 94 1.50 8.44 -12.28
CA GLY A 94 1.55 8.68 -13.72
C GLY A 94 2.97 8.95 -14.25
N CYS A 95 4.02 8.70 -13.48
CA CYS A 95 5.41 8.88 -13.90
C CYS A 95 6.31 7.79 -13.34
N GLU A 96 7.49 7.65 -13.91
CA GLU A 96 8.57 6.87 -13.33
C GLU A 96 9.22 7.63 -12.16
N VAL A 97 9.78 6.88 -11.22
CA VAL A 97 10.54 7.44 -10.09
C VAL A 97 11.93 6.83 -10.03
N SER A 98 12.91 7.60 -9.61
CA SER A 98 14.16 7.06 -9.11
C SER A 98 13.99 6.65 -7.66
N PHE A 99 14.63 5.57 -7.24
CA PHE A 99 14.51 5.05 -5.88
C PHE A 99 15.79 4.33 -5.43
N ASN A 100 15.97 4.26 -4.11
CA ASN A 100 17.00 3.40 -3.53
C ASN A 100 16.45 1.96 -3.46
N PRO A 101 17.16 0.93 -3.96
CA PRO A 101 16.70 -0.46 -3.87
C PRO A 101 16.68 -1.01 -2.44
N VAL A 102 17.33 -0.34 -1.49
CA VAL A 102 17.29 -0.71 -0.07
C VAL A 102 16.11 0.02 0.58
N PRO A 103 15.14 -0.68 1.20
CA PRO A 103 14.02 -0.04 1.86
C PRO A 103 14.50 0.78 3.07
N LEU A 104 13.91 1.96 3.28
CA LEU A 104 14.13 2.79 4.47
C LEU A 104 13.64 2.10 5.75
N ALA A 105 12.54 1.36 5.62
CA ALA A 105 11.94 0.65 6.72
C ALA A 105 11.20 -0.61 6.22
N VAL A 106 11.22 -1.65 7.07
CA VAL A 106 10.40 -2.84 6.92
C VAL A 106 9.56 -2.97 8.18
N ARG A 107 8.23 -3.01 8.04
CA ARG A 107 7.31 -3.05 9.18
C ARG A 107 6.30 -4.18 9.03
N SER A 108 6.05 -4.86 10.14
CA SER A 108 4.94 -5.80 10.26
C SER A 108 3.71 -5.04 10.76
N VAL A 109 2.80 -4.73 9.86
CA VAL A 109 1.58 -3.99 10.16
C VAL A 109 0.46 -4.98 10.44
N ARG A 110 -0.02 -5.00 11.68
CA ARG A 110 -1.14 -5.85 12.11
C ARG A 110 -2.30 -4.96 12.51
N ARG A 111 -3.48 -5.25 12.00
CA ARG A 111 -4.71 -4.64 12.51
C ARG A 111 -5.08 -5.30 13.83
N GLY A 112 -5.36 -4.47 14.83
CA GLY A 112 -5.84 -4.95 16.13
C GLY A 112 -7.22 -5.59 15.98
N ARG A 113 -7.49 -6.64 16.74
CA ARG A 113 -8.82 -7.28 16.80
C ARG A 113 -9.94 -6.35 17.30
N ASN A 114 -9.58 -5.17 17.82
CA ASN A 114 -10.50 -4.19 18.42
C ASN A 114 -10.61 -2.88 17.59
N GLU A 115 -10.00 -2.81 16.41
CA GLU A 115 -10.21 -1.66 15.54
C GLU A 115 -11.61 -1.78 14.95
N SER A 116 -12.47 -0.81 15.29
CA SER A 116 -13.88 -0.72 14.89
C SER A 116 -14.08 -0.39 13.41
N LEU A 117 -13.10 -0.67 12.57
CA LEU A 117 -13.18 -0.45 11.15
C LEU A 117 -13.95 -1.59 10.48
N PRO A 118 -14.82 -1.30 9.50
CA PRO A 118 -15.62 -2.30 8.80
C PRO A 118 -14.78 -3.10 7.80
N PHE A 119 -13.64 -3.62 8.26
CA PHE A 119 -12.77 -4.40 7.41
C PHE A 119 -13.12 -5.86 7.47
N PRO A 120 -13.10 -6.53 6.30
CA PRO A 120 -12.95 -7.96 6.32
C PRO A 120 -11.70 -8.29 7.17
N ALA A 121 -11.82 -9.24 8.09
CA ALA A 121 -10.69 -9.74 8.89
C ALA A 121 -9.50 -10.20 8.03
N GLU A 122 -9.74 -10.33 6.74
CA GLU A 122 -8.84 -10.77 5.68
C GLU A 122 -7.72 -9.79 5.35
N ARG A 123 -7.79 -8.52 5.62
CA ARG A 123 -6.66 -7.58 5.39
C ARG A 123 -5.86 -7.26 6.66
N GLY A 124 -5.77 -8.24 7.56
CA GLY A 124 -5.28 -8.02 8.92
C GLY A 124 -3.76 -7.93 9.08
N HIS A 125 -2.96 -8.36 8.11
CA HIS A 125 -1.50 -8.40 8.26
C HIS A 125 -0.77 -8.08 6.96
N ASN A 126 0.02 -7.01 6.97
CA ASN A 126 0.90 -6.64 5.87
C ASN A 126 2.36 -6.63 6.32
N LEU A 127 3.26 -7.07 5.43
CA LEU A 127 4.68 -6.77 5.52
C LEU A 127 4.96 -5.57 4.62
N ALA A 128 5.06 -4.39 5.22
CA ALA A 128 5.18 -3.12 4.53
C ALA A 128 6.65 -2.72 4.37
N LEU A 129 7.07 -2.42 3.13
CA LEU A 129 8.42 -2.02 2.75
C LEU A 129 8.37 -0.59 2.23
N LEU A 130 8.94 0.35 2.99
CA LEU A 130 8.99 1.77 2.63
C LEU A 130 10.24 2.09 1.84
N TYR A 131 10.10 2.67 0.66
CA TYR A 131 11.20 3.06 -0.22
C TYR A 131 11.26 4.56 -0.43
N ALA A 132 12.47 5.13 -0.34
CA ALA A 132 12.70 6.52 -0.74
C ALA A 132 12.63 6.65 -2.26
N CYS A 133 11.76 7.52 -2.73
CA CYS A 133 11.50 7.75 -4.15
C CYS A 133 11.60 9.23 -4.51
N ARG A 134 12.06 9.51 -5.73
CA ARG A 134 12.13 10.87 -6.31
C ARG A 134 11.45 10.86 -7.67
N PRO A 135 10.46 11.72 -7.91
CA PRO A 135 9.87 11.89 -9.23
C PRO A 135 10.84 12.68 -10.13
N PRO A 136 10.59 12.79 -11.44
CA PRO A 136 11.33 13.68 -12.32
C PRO A 136 11.32 15.12 -11.81
N SER A 137 12.39 15.88 -12.10
CA SER A 137 12.45 17.30 -11.74
C SER A 137 11.27 18.06 -12.35
N GLY A 138 10.67 18.97 -11.57
CA GLY A 138 9.50 19.73 -11.97
C GLY A 138 8.18 18.93 -12.01
N PHE A 139 8.15 17.71 -11.48
CA PHE A 139 6.93 16.89 -11.44
C PHE A 139 5.80 17.62 -10.71
N THR A 140 4.67 17.70 -11.38
CA THR A 140 3.40 18.18 -10.82
C THR A 140 2.36 17.07 -10.94
N PRO A 141 1.64 16.72 -9.86
CA PRO A 141 0.60 15.70 -9.92
C PRO A 141 -0.46 16.02 -10.97
N ASP A 142 -0.71 15.09 -11.89
CA ASP A 142 -1.86 15.15 -12.81
C ASP A 142 -3.03 14.40 -12.18
N ASN A 143 -3.94 15.13 -11.59
CA ASN A 143 -5.11 14.57 -10.95
C ASN A 143 -6.25 14.20 -11.92
N ARG A 144 -6.10 14.46 -13.21
CA ARG A 144 -7.06 14.06 -14.27
C ARG A 144 -8.51 14.44 -13.94
N GLY A 145 -8.70 15.64 -13.42
CA GLY A 145 -10.02 16.16 -13.02
C GLY A 145 -10.55 15.65 -11.67
N ARG A 146 -9.77 14.83 -10.94
CA ARG A 146 -10.11 14.44 -9.56
C ARG A 146 -10.08 15.64 -8.63
N THR A 147 -10.91 15.59 -7.62
CA THR A 147 -10.96 16.52 -6.48
C THR A 147 -10.29 15.89 -5.25
N GLU A 148 -10.06 16.68 -4.21
CA GLU A 148 -9.49 16.18 -2.94
C GLU A 148 -10.34 15.10 -2.24
N ARG A 149 -11.56 14.86 -2.68
CA ARG A 149 -12.45 13.81 -2.16
C ARG A 149 -12.34 12.49 -2.92
N ASP A 150 -11.68 12.53 -4.08
CA ASP A 150 -11.63 11.38 -4.96
C ASP A 150 -10.43 10.49 -4.64
N ASN A 151 -10.65 9.19 -4.65
CA ASN A 151 -9.59 8.20 -4.49
C ASN A 151 -8.48 8.41 -5.53
N GLY A 152 -7.23 8.44 -5.08
CA GLY A 152 -6.06 8.65 -5.94
C GLY A 152 -5.77 10.13 -6.27
N PHE A 153 -6.44 11.11 -5.63
CA PHE A 153 -6.03 12.51 -5.74
C PHE A 153 -4.69 12.71 -5.05
N LEU A 154 -3.73 13.33 -5.73
CA LEU A 154 -2.36 13.53 -5.26
C LEU A 154 -2.14 14.98 -4.82
N ARG A 155 -1.46 15.17 -3.68
CA ARG A 155 -1.06 16.49 -3.18
C ARG A 155 0.27 16.45 -2.45
N TRP A 156 1.05 17.52 -2.59
CA TRP A 156 2.27 17.76 -1.84
C TRP A 156 1.99 18.36 -0.46
N PHE A 157 2.67 17.84 0.57
CA PHE A 157 2.54 18.31 1.94
C PHE A 157 3.89 18.68 2.53
N HIS A 158 3.97 19.81 3.24
CA HIS A 158 5.11 20.18 4.09
C HIS A 158 5.10 19.47 5.44
N THR A 159 3.90 19.11 5.91
CA THR A 159 3.69 18.38 7.16
C THR A 159 2.56 17.38 6.95
N LEU A 160 2.59 16.26 7.68
CA LEU A 160 1.51 15.28 7.62
C LEU A 160 0.16 15.92 7.98
N PRO A 161 -0.89 15.67 7.21
CA PRO A 161 -2.24 16.15 7.53
C PRO A 161 -2.81 15.42 8.76
N ALA A 162 -3.80 16.01 9.40
CA ALA A 162 -4.43 15.44 10.59
C ALA A 162 -5.18 14.12 10.31
N ASP A 163 -5.63 13.94 9.07
CA ASP A 163 -6.29 12.74 8.56
C ASP A 163 -5.31 11.83 7.78
N PHE A 164 -4.03 11.84 8.17
CA PHE A 164 -3.07 10.87 7.68
C PHE A 164 -3.45 9.46 8.15
N MET A 165 -3.32 8.47 7.26
CA MET A 165 -3.76 7.10 7.49
C MET A 165 -3.13 6.49 8.75
N ASN A 166 -3.96 6.11 9.71
CA ASN A 166 -3.54 5.65 11.03
C ASN A 166 -2.55 4.48 10.97
N ILE A 167 -2.78 3.52 10.10
CA ILE A 167 -1.90 2.34 10.01
C ILE A 167 -0.48 2.67 9.47
N GLN A 168 -0.29 3.80 8.79
CA GLN A 168 1.01 4.23 8.28
C GLN A 168 1.82 5.03 9.32
N HIS A 169 1.28 5.34 10.49
CA HIS A 169 2.05 5.83 11.64
C HIS A 169 3.10 4.82 12.14
N VAL A 170 3.05 3.59 11.66
CA VAL A 170 4.14 2.61 11.84
C VAL A 170 5.49 3.10 11.30
N TYR A 171 5.49 4.16 10.49
CA TYR A 171 6.68 4.82 9.92
C TYR A 171 7.04 6.14 10.59
N ASP A 172 6.46 6.51 11.72
CA ASP A 172 6.66 7.83 12.36
C ASP A 172 8.13 8.16 12.61
N ASP A 173 8.95 7.17 12.92
CA ASP A 173 10.40 7.31 13.08
C ASP A 173 11.10 7.81 11.79
N VAL A 174 10.64 7.33 10.63
CA VAL A 174 11.13 7.74 9.30
C VAL A 174 10.44 9.03 8.84
N LEU A 175 9.16 9.20 9.18
CA LEU A 175 8.34 10.36 8.80
C LEU A 175 8.54 11.56 9.71
N SER A 176 9.39 11.48 10.73
CA SER A 176 9.65 12.56 11.70
C SER A 176 9.89 13.95 11.08
N PRO A 177 10.53 14.11 9.89
CA PRO A 177 10.69 15.42 9.27
C PRO A 177 9.37 16.12 8.90
N TRP A 178 8.29 15.37 8.72
CA TRP A 178 6.96 15.88 8.31
C TRP A 178 5.94 15.86 9.44
N ILE A 179 6.27 15.28 10.60
CA ILE A 179 5.40 15.30 11.77
C ILE A 179 5.52 16.68 12.45
N ARG A 180 4.37 17.33 12.67
CA ARG A 180 4.34 18.58 13.44
C ARG A 180 4.77 18.28 14.87
N THR A 181 5.89 18.82 15.31
CA THR A 181 6.20 18.91 16.74
C THR A 181 5.24 19.92 17.34
N SER A 182 4.36 19.48 18.25
CA SER A 182 3.59 20.38 19.10
C SER A 182 4.59 21.26 19.86
N ARG A 183 4.63 22.56 19.56
CA ARG A 183 5.31 23.55 20.40
C ARG A 183 4.37 23.97 21.51
#